data_0df3aac4f4465cc15b4ac9b6d40a7866
#
_entry.id   0df3aac4f4465cc15b4ac9b6d40a7866
#
_cell.length_a   1.000
_cell.length_b   1.000
_cell.length_c   1.000
_cell.angle_alpha   90.00
_cell.angle_beta   90.00
_cell.angle_gamma   90.00
#
_symmetry.space_group_name_H-M   'P 1'
#
loop_
_entity.id
_entity.type
_entity.pdbx_description
1 polymer ?
#
loop_
_entity_poly.entity_id
_entity_poly.type
_entity_poly.pdbx_seq_one_letter_code
_entity_poly.pdbx_strand_id
1 'polypeptide(L)'
;MRDPQNIAEVSALGIDLMGFIFWPKSPRYVSQISSRAGIIPDRVNDDMLDGRKADVKYVGVFVDDMPQNIVTRVYNFKLDYVQLHGNESAVMIDNLKATLIPDIAPDIKIIKALSIREADDVKRWREYEGHADMLLFDTKCKCVGGSGEQFDWSVLEGYDGNIPFLLSGGIGPDDVERVKAFKHPMCVGIDLNSKFETEPAVKDVEKLRAFIDKIR
;
A
#
# COMPACT_ATOMS: atom_id res chain seq x y z
N MET A 1 0.59 6.61 -6.70
CA MET A 1 0.18 7.93 -7.28
C MET A 1 1.40 8.83 -7.38
N ARG A 2 1.44 9.79 -8.31
CA ARG A 2 2.51 10.81 -8.38
C ARG A 2 2.06 12.12 -9.04
N ASP A 3 0.96 12.13 -9.77
CA ASP A 3 0.42 13.33 -10.40
C ASP A 3 -0.52 14.07 -9.45
N PRO A 4 -0.30 15.38 -9.16
CA PRO A 4 -1.07 16.12 -8.17
C PRO A 4 -2.56 16.23 -8.50
N GLN A 5 -2.90 16.44 -9.78
CA GLN A 5 -4.29 16.54 -10.19
C GLN A 5 -5.00 15.19 -9.99
N ASN A 6 -4.38 14.11 -10.44
CA ASN A 6 -4.93 12.75 -10.27
C ASN A 6 -5.04 12.35 -8.78
N ILE A 7 -4.09 12.80 -7.92
CA ILE A 7 -4.18 12.62 -6.47
C ILE A 7 -5.44 13.31 -5.91
N ALA A 8 -5.69 14.57 -6.29
CA ALA A 8 -6.85 15.31 -5.84
C ALA A 8 -8.17 14.67 -6.30
N GLU A 9 -8.25 14.25 -7.57
CA GLU A 9 -9.42 13.59 -8.15
C GLU A 9 -9.73 12.25 -7.46
N VAL A 10 -8.71 11.42 -7.24
CA VAL A 10 -8.87 10.13 -6.56
C VAL A 10 -9.20 10.30 -5.08
N SER A 11 -8.62 11.30 -4.40
CA SER A 11 -8.96 11.64 -3.02
C SER A 11 -10.43 12.00 -2.87
N ALA A 12 -11.05 12.53 -3.94
CA ALA A 12 -12.47 12.90 -3.94
C ALA A 12 -13.43 11.69 -4.00
N LEU A 13 -12.93 10.49 -4.27
CA LEU A 13 -13.74 9.27 -4.36
C LEU A 13 -14.06 8.65 -2.99
N GLY A 14 -13.58 9.24 -1.89
CA GLY A 14 -13.80 8.74 -0.54
C GLY A 14 -12.99 7.48 -0.22
N ILE A 15 -11.81 7.36 -0.78
CA ILE A 15 -10.86 6.32 -0.41
C ILE A 15 -10.25 6.59 0.97
N ASP A 16 -9.81 5.55 1.66
CA ASP A 16 -9.22 5.65 2.99
C ASP A 16 -7.69 5.79 2.94
N LEU A 17 -7.05 5.04 2.03
CA LEU A 17 -5.60 4.98 1.89
C LEU A 17 -5.14 5.33 0.48
N MET A 18 -4.06 6.10 0.35
CA MET A 18 -3.43 6.43 -0.94
C MET A 18 -1.94 6.07 -0.93
N GLY A 19 -1.53 5.17 -1.84
CA GLY A 19 -0.17 4.64 -1.92
C GLY A 19 0.77 5.47 -2.82
N PHE A 20 1.99 5.72 -2.31
CA PHE A 20 3.11 6.32 -3.02
C PHE A 20 4.26 5.31 -3.06
N ILE A 21 4.68 4.89 -4.25
CA ILE A 21 5.70 3.86 -4.40
C ILE A 21 7.09 4.49 -4.47
N PHE A 22 7.93 4.21 -3.47
CA PHE A 22 9.30 4.71 -3.37
C PHE A 22 10.36 3.68 -3.79
N TRP A 23 9.98 2.66 -4.54
CA TRP A 23 10.89 1.68 -5.11
C TRP A 23 11.38 2.11 -6.49
N PRO A 24 12.72 2.41 -6.66
CA PRO A 24 13.25 2.99 -7.90
C PRO A 24 13.07 2.12 -9.16
N LYS A 25 12.92 0.79 -8.99
CA LYS A 25 12.70 -0.13 -10.13
C LYS A 25 11.24 -0.18 -10.59
N SER A 26 10.33 0.46 -9.85
CA SER A 26 8.92 0.51 -10.23
C SER A 26 8.66 1.58 -11.30
N PRO A 27 7.86 1.29 -12.33
CA PRO A 27 7.40 2.31 -13.27
C PRO A 27 6.51 3.38 -12.60
N ARG A 28 6.06 3.13 -11.37
CA ARG A 28 5.23 4.01 -10.53
C ARG A 28 6.05 4.80 -9.50
N TYR A 29 7.37 4.77 -9.63
CA TYR A 29 8.27 5.41 -8.68
C TYR A 29 7.97 6.89 -8.50
N VAL A 30 7.85 7.31 -7.25
CA VAL A 30 7.77 8.72 -6.84
C VAL A 30 9.18 9.19 -6.53
N SER A 31 9.75 9.96 -7.47
CA SER A 31 11.09 10.53 -7.29
C SER A 31 11.08 11.61 -6.21
N GLN A 32 12.16 11.64 -5.42
CA GLN A 32 12.45 12.80 -4.59
C GLN A 32 12.96 13.91 -5.49
N ILE A 33 12.44 15.13 -5.36
CA ILE A 33 13.06 16.28 -5.99
C ILE A 33 14.41 16.47 -5.30
N SER A 34 15.49 16.38 -6.06
CA SER A 34 16.81 16.67 -5.55
C SER A 34 16.88 18.15 -5.16
N SER A 35 17.09 18.44 -3.90
CA SER A 35 17.45 19.78 -3.46
C SER A 35 18.74 20.19 -4.18
N ARG A 36 18.72 21.32 -4.90
CA ARG A 36 19.90 21.88 -5.55
C ARG A 36 21.00 22.29 -4.58
N ALA A 37 20.75 22.26 -3.29
CA ALA A 37 21.66 22.73 -2.24
C ALA A 37 22.26 21.60 -1.39
N GLY A 38 21.92 20.32 -1.61
CA GLY A 38 22.44 19.21 -0.79
C GLY A 38 22.01 19.24 0.69
N ILE A 39 21.15 20.14 1.07
CA ILE A 39 20.54 20.29 2.39
C ILE A 39 19.14 19.67 2.31
N ILE A 40 18.67 19.08 3.40
CA ILE A 40 17.31 18.53 3.52
C ILE A 40 16.32 19.49 2.87
N PRO A 41 15.54 19.07 1.87
CA PRO A 41 14.58 19.96 1.25
C PRO A 41 13.55 20.36 2.31
N ASP A 42 13.55 21.63 2.67
CA ASP A 42 12.62 22.21 3.65
C ASP A 42 11.15 22.18 3.17
N ARG A 43 10.92 21.73 1.95
CA ARG A 43 9.57 21.65 1.37
C ARG A 43 9.43 20.38 0.55
N VAL A 44 8.54 19.57 0.99
CA VAL A 44 7.78 18.62 0.16
C VAL A 44 7.22 19.39 -1.03
N ASN A 45 6.93 18.72 -2.13
CA ASN A 45 6.01 19.24 -3.14
C ASN A 45 4.69 19.59 -2.44
N ASP A 46 4.54 20.84 -1.99
CA ASP A 46 3.31 21.31 -1.38
C ASP A 46 2.12 20.97 -2.28
N ASP A 47 2.31 21.00 -3.62
CA ASP A 47 1.29 20.62 -4.60
C ASP A 47 0.74 19.20 -4.43
N MET A 48 1.57 18.23 -4.01
CA MET A 48 1.10 16.87 -3.72
C MET A 48 0.32 16.77 -2.41
N LEU A 49 0.60 17.67 -1.46
CA LEU A 49 -0.08 17.71 -0.17
C LEU A 49 -1.28 18.66 -0.18
N ASP A 50 -1.30 19.70 -1.02
CA ASP A 50 -2.43 20.64 -1.15
C ASP A 50 -3.72 19.96 -1.60
N GLY A 51 -3.62 18.88 -2.37
CA GLY A 51 -4.76 18.03 -2.76
C GLY A 51 -5.22 17.03 -1.70
N ARG A 52 -4.53 16.94 -0.54
CA ARG A 52 -4.86 15.98 0.51
C ARG A 52 -6.17 16.34 1.20
N LYS A 53 -7.16 15.47 1.11
CA LYS A 53 -8.33 15.54 2.00
C LYS A 53 -7.94 15.03 3.39
N ALA A 54 -8.50 15.64 4.43
CA ALA A 54 -8.19 15.32 5.83
C ALA A 54 -8.42 13.83 6.17
N ASP A 55 -9.35 13.19 5.48
CA ASP A 55 -9.76 11.81 5.74
C ASP A 55 -8.91 10.77 5.00
N VAL A 56 -8.08 11.17 4.01
CA VAL A 56 -7.23 10.25 3.25
C VAL A 56 -5.87 10.10 3.91
N LYS A 57 -5.49 8.87 4.25
CA LYS A 57 -4.21 8.52 4.84
C LYS A 57 -3.17 8.18 3.76
N TYR A 58 -1.95 8.69 3.91
CA TYR A 58 -0.87 8.47 2.94
C TYR A 58 0.01 7.29 3.33
N VAL A 59 0.22 6.39 2.38
CA VAL A 59 1.00 5.15 2.53
C VAL A 59 2.25 5.23 1.67
N GLY A 60 3.43 5.19 2.27
CA GLY A 60 4.68 5.02 1.54
C GLY A 60 4.99 3.55 1.33
N VAL A 61 5.19 3.13 0.08
CA VAL A 61 5.51 1.73 -0.26
C VAL A 61 7.00 1.60 -0.56
N PHE A 62 7.66 0.72 0.19
CA PHE A 62 9.10 0.48 0.14
C PHE A 62 9.39 -1.01 -0.12
N VAL A 63 10.52 -1.30 -0.75
CA VAL A 63 10.98 -2.67 -1.03
C VAL A 63 12.47 -2.75 -0.70
N ASP A 64 12.81 -3.45 0.38
CA ASP A 64 14.18 -3.66 0.86
C ASP A 64 15.01 -2.35 0.89
N ASP A 65 14.38 -1.25 1.30
CA ASP A 65 15.02 0.07 1.35
C ASP A 65 15.73 0.30 2.70
N MET A 66 16.68 1.23 2.70
CA MET A 66 17.42 1.59 3.91
C MET A 66 16.50 2.37 4.87
N PRO A 67 16.56 2.10 6.19
CA PRO A 67 15.75 2.81 7.18
C PRO A 67 15.82 4.34 7.09
N GLN A 68 17.01 4.89 6.81
CA GLN A 68 17.21 6.33 6.65
C GLN A 68 16.39 6.92 5.50
N ASN A 69 16.27 6.20 4.39
CA ASN A 69 15.45 6.62 3.27
C ASN A 69 13.98 6.61 3.64
N ILE A 70 13.52 5.56 4.33
CA ILE A 70 12.14 5.44 4.81
C ILE A 70 11.81 6.61 5.74
N VAL A 71 12.65 6.87 6.75
CA VAL A 71 12.50 7.98 7.70
C VAL A 71 12.39 9.33 6.97
N THR A 72 13.27 9.58 6.02
CA THR A 72 13.26 10.81 5.21
C THR A 72 11.95 10.95 4.43
N ARG A 73 11.42 9.85 3.86
CA ARG A 73 10.14 9.87 3.12
C ARG A 73 8.95 10.08 4.05
N VAL A 74 8.95 9.43 5.21
CA VAL A 74 7.90 9.62 6.22
C VAL A 74 7.79 11.10 6.58
N TYR A 75 8.90 11.74 6.86
CA TYR A 75 8.94 13.16 7.20
C TYR A 75 8.48 14.06 6.03
N ASN A 76 9.10 13.87 4.84
CA ASN A 76 8.88 14.74 3.69
C ASN A 76 7.46 14.63 3.11
N PHE A 77 6.87 13.44 3.11
CA PHE A 77 5.54 13.18 2.54
C PHE A 77 4.44 13.12 3.60
N LYS A 78 4.77 13.38 4.87
CA LYS A 78 3.83 13.31 6.01
C LYS A 78 3.02 12.01 5.95
N LEU A 79 3.73 10.88 5.82
CA LEU A 79 3.10 9.58 5.68
C LEU A 79 2.42 9.17 7.00
N ASP A 80 1.25 8.55 6.88
CA ASP A 80 0.52 7.94 8.00
C ASP A 80 0.87 6.45 8.14
N TYR A 81 1.29 5.81 7.02
CA TYR A 81 1.67 4.41 6.97
C TYR A 81 2.97 4.20 6.19
N VAL A 82 3.75 3.24 6.65
CA VAL A 82 4.87 2.65 5.90
C VAL A 82 4.49 1.23 5.52
N GLN A 83 4.41 0.95 4.22
CA GLN A 83 4.19 -0.39 3.69
C GLN A 83 5.53 -0.99 3.26
N LEU A 84 5.94 -2.07 3.93
CA LEU A 84 7.14 -2.83 3.67
C LEU A 84 6.78 -4.03 2.76
N HIS A 85 7.19 -3.96 1.50
CA HIS A 85 6.77 -4.90 0.45
C HIS A 85 7.90 -5.82 -0.04
N GLY A 86 9.04 -5.81 0.65
CA GLY A 86 10.21 -6.67 0.41
C GLY A 86 10.34 -7.78 1.45
N ASN A 87 11.59 -8.08 1.83
CA ASN A 87 11.93 -9.12 2.81
C ASN A 87 12.28 -8.54 4.20
N GLU A 88 11.75 -7.35 4.50
CA GLU A 88 12.02 -6.67 5.76
C GLU A 88 11.59 -7.53 6.95
N SER A 89 12.51 -7.71 7.91
CA SER A 89 12.27 -8.54 9.11
C SER A 89 11.47 -7.78 10.18
N ALA A 90 10.89 -8.54 11.13
CA ALA A 90 10.24 -7.98 12.31
C ALA A 90 11.18 -7.08 13.13
N VAL A 91 12.46 -7.46 13.26
CA VAL A 91 13.47 -6.64 13.94
C VAL A 91 13.68 -5.30 13.25
N MET A 92 13.66 -5.27 11.90
CA MET A 92 13.73 -4.00 11.16
C MET A 92 12.51 -3.14 11.43
N ILE A 93 11.33 -3.73 11.53
CA ILE A 93 10.07 -3.02 11.85
C ILE A 93 10.19 -2.36 13.21
N ASP A 94 10.63 -3.09 14.23
CA ASP A 94 10.78 -2.57 15.59
C ASP A 94 11.79 -1.41 15.64
N ASN A 95 12.93 -1.55 14.98
CA ASN A 95 13.93 -0.49 14.90
C ASN A 95 13.40 0.75 14.18
N LEU A 96 12.60 0.56 13.12
CA LEU A 96 11.97 1.65 12.38
C LEU A 96 10.94 2.37 13.25
N LYS A 97 10.08 1.64 13.96
CA LYS A 97 9.12 2.19 14.93
C LYS A 97 9.83 2.95 16.04
N ALA A 98 10.89 2.39 16.62
CA ALA A 98 11.68 3.03 17.66
C ALA A 98 12.33 4.36 17.20
N THR A 99 12.58 4.51 15.89
CA THR A 99 13.11 5.75 15.32
C THR A 99 12.00 6.76 15.00
N LEU A 100 10.87 6.29 14.46
CA LEU A 100 9.82 7.17 13.94
C LEU A 100 8.89 7.69 15.03
N ILE A 101 8.43 6.82 15.93
CA ILE A 101 7.37 7.14 16.88
C ILE A 101 7.75 8.24 17.88
N PRO A 102 8.94 8.25 18.50
CA PRO A 102 9.25 9.26 19.53
C PRO A 102 9.27 10.70 19.01
N ASP A 103 9.81 10.91 17.80
CA ASP A 103 10.23 12.25 17.41
C ASP A 103 9.74 12.72 16.02
N ILE A 104 9.30 11.78 15.15
CA ILE A 104 9.06 12.11 13.74
C ILE A 104 7.57 11.95 13.37
N ALA A 105 6.99 10.82 13.69
CA ALA A 105 5.62 10.48 13.34
C ALA A 105 5.00 9.57 14.42
N PRO A 106 4.50 10.15 15.52
CA PRO A 106 4.00 9.39 16.68
C PRO A 106 2.88 8.39 16.36
N ASP A 107 2.06 8.70 15.36
CA ASP A 107 0.90 7.89 14.97
C ASP A 107 1.18 6.98 13.75
N ILE A 108 2.44 6.88 13.30
CA ILE A 108 2.82 6.07 12.14
C ILE A 108 2.49 4.60 12.36
N LYS A 109 1.95 3.96 11.33
CA LYS A 109 1.63 2.53 11.35
C LYS A 109 2.40 1.78 10.28
N ILE A 110 2.71 0.52 10.54
CA ILE A 110 3.44 -0.33 9.62
C ILE A 110 2.52 -1.38 9.01
N ILE A 111 2.49 -1.41 7.68
CA ILE A 111 1.85 -2.46 6.89
C ILE A 111 2.94 -3.40 6.39
N LYS A 112 2.87 -4.69 6.70
CA LYS A 112 3.76 -5.68 6.11
C LYS A 112 3.05 -6.41 4.97
N ALA A 113 3.61 -6.31 3.76
CA ALA A 113 3.12 -7.05 2.61
C ALA A 113 3.71 -8.46 2.58
N LEU A 114 2.85 -9.45 2.39
CA LEU A 114 3.20 -10.85 2.22
C LEU A 114 2.71 -11.33 0.86
N SER A 115 3.63 -11.84 0.04
CA SER A 115 3.27 -12.47 -1.24
C SER A 115 2.71 -13.86 -0.98
N ILE A 116 1.46 -14.08 -1.37
CA ILE A 116 0.73 -15.33 -1.18
C ILE A 116 0.59 -16.05 -2.52
N ARG A 117 1.13 -17.24 -2.60
CA ARG A 117 1.07 -18.15 -3.75
C ARG A 117 0.35 -19.46 -3.42
N GLU A 118 0.40 -19.84 -2.15
CA GLU A 118 -0.20 -21.08 -1.62
C GLU A 118 -0.58 -20.90 -0.14
N ALA A 119 -1.36 -21.82 0.39
CA ALA A 119 -1.91 -21.74 1.75
C ALA A 119 -0.85 -21.62 2.84
N ASP A 120 0.33 -22.24 2.65
CA ASP A 120 1.41 -22.19 3.65
C ASP A 120 2.05 -20.80 3.73
N ASP A 121 2.02 -20.00 2.66
CA ASP A 121 2.52 -18.63 2.66
C ASP A 121 1.75 -17.75 3.66
N VAL A 122 0.47 -18.04 3.87
CA VAL A 122 -0.37 -17.29 4.80
C VAL A 122 0.18 -17.38 6.23
N LYS A 123 0.74 -18.52 6.63
CA LYS A 123 1.28 -18.76 7.97
C LYS A 123 2.46 -17.85 8.35
N ARG A 124 3.09 -17.21 7.36
CA ARG A 124 4.19 -16.25 7.57
C ARG A 124 3.76 -15.01 8.35
N TRP A 125 2.47 -14.75 8.50
CA TRP A 125 1.98 -13.66 9.32
C TRP A 125 2.52 -13.75 10.77
N ARG A 126 2.79 -14.97 11.28
CA ARG A 126 3.29 -15.22 12.63
C ARG A 126 4.65 -14.56 12.90
N GLU A 127 5.44 -14.37 11.85
CA GLU A 127 6.73 -13.67 11.92
C GLU A 127 6.57 -12.19 12.28
N TYR A 128 5.37 -11.63 12.07
CA TYR A 128 5.08 -10.19 12.21
C TYR A 128 4.06 -9.90 13.31
N GLU A 129 3.65 -10.93 14.05
CA GLU A 129 2.73 -10.75 15.18
C GLU A 129 3.36 -9.88 16.27
N GLY A 130 2.63 -8.84 16.70
CA GLY A 130 3.15 -7.85 17.64
C GLY A 130 4.09 -6.79 17.05
N HIS A 131 4.49 -6.93 15.78
CA HIS A 131 5.41 -6.01 15.10
C HIS A 131 4.69 -5.14 14.05
N ALA A 132 3.92 -5.74 13.15
CA ALA A 132 3.14 -5.01 12.15
C ALA A 132 1.76 -4.61 12.68
N ASP A 133 1.27 -3.45 12.27
CA ASP A 133 -0.06 -2.94 12.65
C ASP A 133 -1.14 -3.43 11.69
N MET A 134 -0.74 -3.80 10.47
CA MET A 134 -1.61 -4.33 9.42
C MET A 134 -0.80 -5.22 8.47
N LEU A 135 -1.44 -6.19 7.86
CA LEU A 135 -0.87 -6.98 6.77
C LEU A 135 -1.46 -6.54 5.42
N LEU A 136 -0.74 -6.82 4.35
CA LEU A 136 -1.27 -6.79 2.99
C LEU A 136 -0.97 -8.14 2.36
N PHE A 137 -2.00 -8.91 2.03
CA PHE A 137 -1.85 -10.17 1.30
C PHE A 137 -1.86 -9.90 -0.20
N ASP A 138 -0.66 -9.85 -0.80
CA ASP A 138 -0.47 -9.69 -2.24
C ASP A 138 -0.55 -11.05 -2.93
N THR A 139 -1.74 -11.37 -3.41
CA THR A 139 -2.04 -12.66 -4.04
C THR A 139 -1.58 -12.69 -5.49
N LYS A 140 -0.71 -13.66 -5.83
CA LYS A 140 -0.14 -13.80 -7.18
C LYS A 140 -0.53 -15.13 -7.78
N CYS A 141 -1.21 -15.09 -8.93
CA CYS A 141 -1.42 -16.31 -9.69
C CYS A 141 -0.08 -16.93 -10.12
N LYS A 142 0.06 -18.26 -9.99
CA LYS A 142 1.23 -19.01 -10.49
C LYS A 142 1.26 -19.08 -12.03
N CYS A 143 0.22 -18.59 -12.70
CA CYS A 143 0.07 -18.70 -14.14
C CYS A 143 1.10 -17.85 -14.88
N VAL A 144 2.11 -18.51 -15.40
CA VAL A 144 3.02 -17.95 -16.39
C VAL A 144 2.27 -17.91 -17.72
N GLY A 145 1.75 -16.72 -18.06
CA GLY A 145 1.21 -16.44 -19.40
C GLY A 145 -0.25 -16.81 -19.62
N GLY A 146 -1.14 -15.83 -19.57
CA GLY A 146 -2.35 -15.77 -20.38
C GLY A 146 -3.47 -16.76 -20.13
N SER A 147 -3.44 -17.58 -19.08
CA SER A 147 -4.48 -18.58 -18.80
C SER A 147 -5.82 -17.97 -18.32
N GLY A 148 -5.83 -16.69 -17.95
CA GLY A 148 -7.01 -16.03 -17.39
C GLY A 148 -7.40 -16.54 -16.00
N GLU A 149 -6.64 -17.45 -15.41
CA GLU A 149 -6.91 -17.97 -14.08
C GLU A 149 -6.64 -16.89 -13.03
N GLN A 150 -7.66 -16.60 -12.24
CA GLN A 150 -7.56 -15.70 -11.08
C GLN A 150 -7.04 -16.47 -9.87
N PHE A 151 -6.32 -15.78 -9.01
CA PHE A 151 -5.89 -16.36 -7.74
C PHE A 151 -7.12 -16.70 -6.87
N ASP A 152 -7.14 -17.88 -6.30
CA ASP A 152 -8.22 -18.32 -5.40
C ASP A 152 -7.99 -17.74 -3.99
N TRP A 153 -8.84 -16.78 -3.58
CA TRP A 153 -8.75 -16.16 -2.27
C TRP A 153 -9.17 -17.05 -1.11
N SER A 154 -9.73 -18.25 -1.37
CA SER A 154 -10.06 -19.22 -0.32
C SER A 154 -8.85 -19.64 0.50
N VAL A 155 -7.64 -19.55 -0.05
CA VAL A 155 -6.41 -19.81 0.72
C VAL A 155 -6.25 -18.88 1.93
N LEU A 156 -6.86 -17.69 1.90
CA LEU A 156 -6.83 -16.74 3.01
C LEU A 156 -7.81 -17.09 4.12
N GLU A 157 -8.74 -18.04 3.91
CA GLU A 157 -9.59 -18.58 4.98
C GLU A 157 -8.75 -19.29 6.06
N GLY A 158 -7.55 -19.74 5.69
CA GLY A 158 -6.58 -20.30 6.65
C GLY A 158 -5.85 -19.27 7.51
N TYR A 159 -6.14 -17.98 7.36
CA TYR A 159 -5.58 -16.94 8.23
C TYR A 159 -6.27 -16.99 9.60
N ASP A 160 -5.51 -17.33 10.63
CA ASP A 160 -5.96 -17.48 12.02
C ASP A 160 -5.39 -16.38 12.96
N GLY A 161 -4.76 -15.35 12.37
CA GLY A 161 -4.18 -14.24 13.13
C GLY A 161 -5.19 -13.17 13.53
N ASN A 162 -4.72 -12.25 14.38
CA ASN A 162 -5.49 -11.11 14.87
C ASN A 162 -5.06 -9.76 14.29
N ILE A 163 -4.10 -9.74 13.34
CA ILE A 163 -3.66 -8.53 12.66
C ILE A 163 -4.64 -8.25 11.51
N PRO A 164 -5.25 -7.05 11.41
CA PRO A 164 -6.11 -6.72 10.28
C PRO A 164 -5.32 -6.73 8.97
N PHE A 165 -5.97 -7.09 7.86
CA PHE A 165 -5.29 -7.12 6.57
C PHE A 165 -6.08 -6.49 5.43
N LEU A 166 -5.32 -6.06 4.41
CA LEU A 166 -5.80 -5.65 3.10
C LEU A 166 -5.63 -6.81 2.11
N LEU A 167 -6.65 -7.04 1.31
CA LEU A 167 -6.58 -7.96 0.18
C LEU A 167 -6.03 -7.24 -1.04
N SER A 168 -4.96 -7.77 -1.62
CA SER A 168 -4.32 -7.24 -2.83
C SER A 168 -4.04 -8.35 -3.84
N GLY A 169 -3.65 -7.97 -5.06
CA GLY A 169 -3.24 -8.89 -6.12
C GLY A 169 -4.26 -9.04 -7.23
N GLY A 170 -4.10 -8.24 -8.28
CA GLY A 170 -4.81 -8.38 -9.54
C GLY A 170 -6.32 -8.10 -9.52
N ILE A 171 -6.84 -7.46 -8.47
CA ILE A 171 -8.24 -7.02 -8.42
C ILE A 171 -8.51 -6.04 -9.56
N GLY A 172 -9.57 -6.30 -10.32
CA GLY A 172 -9.97 -5.50 -11.47
C GLY A 172 -11.45 -5.07 -11.42
N PRO A 173 -11.90 -4.30 -12.42
CA PRO A 173 -13.26 -3.78 -12.49
C PRO A 173 -14.35 -4.87 -12.52
N ASP A 174 -14.00 -6.07 -13.00
CA ASP A 174 -14.93 -7.19 -13.13
C ASP A 174 -15.02 -8.03 -11.84
N ASP A 175 -14.19 -7.74 -10.82
CA ASP A 175 -14.13 -8.52 -9.57
C ASP A 175 -15.15 -8.05 -8.50
N VAL A 176 -16.12 -7.19 -8.84
CA VAL A 176 -17.08 -6.63 -7.88
C VAL A 176 -17.77 -7.73 -7.05
N GLU A 177 -18.38 -8.70 -7.72
CA GLU A 177 -19.12 -9.76 -7.03
C GLU A 177 -18.20 -10.67 -6.23
N ARG A 178 -16.99 -10.90 -6.73
CA ARG A 178 -15.97 -11.69 -6.05
C ARG A 178 -15.48 -10.99 -4.78
N VAL A 179 -15.25 -9.67 -4.83
CA VAL A 179 -14.88 -8.85 -3.66
C VAL A 179 -16.01 -8.86 -2.63
N LYS A 180 -17.27 -8.71 -3.07
CA LYS A 180 -18.43 -8.77 -2.18
C LYS A 180 -18.63 -10.13 -1.53
N ALA A 181 -18.29 -11.21 -2.25
CA ALA A 181 -18.40 -12.57 -1.76
C ALA A 181 -17.30 -12.94 -0.75
N PHE A 182 -16.12 -12.31 -0.86
CA PHE A 182 -15.02 -12.57 0.06
C PHE A 182 -15.36 -12.06 1.46
N LYS A 183 -15.35 -12.95 2.44
CA LYS A 183 -15.67 -12.64 3.84
C LYS A 183 -14.58 -13.19 4.75
N HIS A 184 -13.92 -12.31 5.44
CA HIS A 184 -12.99 -12.68 6.51
C HIS A 184 -13.03 -11.61 7.60
N PRO A 185 -13.14 -11.98 8.90
CA PRO A 185 -13.32 -11.01 9.99
C PRO A 185 -12.16 -10.01 10.11
N MET A 186 -10.97 -10.40 9.71
CA MET A 186 -9.77 -9.54 9.75
C MET A 186 -9.50 -8.80 8.42
N CYS A 187 -10.28 -9.02 7.36
CA CYS A 187 -10.17 -8.26 6.12
C CYS A 187 -10.84 -6.89 6.29
N VAL A 188 -10.03 -5.85 6.33
CA VAL A 188 -10.52 -4.47 6.56
C VAL A 188 -10.60 -3.64 5.28
N GLY A 189 -10.16 -4.17 4.14
CA GLY A 189 -10.22 -3.46 2.87
C GLY A 189 -9.48 -4.18 1.75
N ILE A 190 -9.43 -3.51 0.60
CA ILE A 190 -8.79 -4.00 -0.61
C ILE A 190 -7.79 -2.97 -1.15
N ASP A 191 -6.76 -3.44 -1.83
CA ASP A 191 -5.79 -2.61 -2.55
C ASP A 191 -6.02 -2.68 -4.06
N LEU A 192 -6.28 -1.53 -4.68
CA LEU A 192 -6.54 -1.37 -6.10
C LEU A 192 -5.36 -0.69 -6.79
N ASN A 193 -4.72 -1.35 -7.75
CA ASN A 193 -3.56 -0.79 -8.40
C ASN A 193 -3.65 -0.85 -9.95
N SER A 194 -2.88 -1.71 -10.60
CA SER A 194 -2.60 -1.67 -12.05
C SER A 194 -3.83 -1.78 -12.95
N LYS A 195 -4.87 -2.50 -12.53
CA LYS A 195 -6.10 -2.68 -13.32
C LYS A 195 -6.98 -1.41 -13.38
N PHE A 196 -6.69 -0.44 -12.51
CA PHE A 196 -7.37 0.85 -12.43
C PHE A 196 -6.45 2.01 -12.85
N GLU A 197 -5.55 1.77 -13.77
CA GLU A 197 -4.64 2.79 -14.29
C GLU A 197 -4.85 2.98 -15.79
N THR A 198 -4.71 4.22 -16.25
CA THR A 198 -4.58 4.57 -17.67
C THR A 198 -3.14 4.45 -18.12
N GLU A 199 -2.21 4.80 -17.24
CA GLU A 199 -0.77 4.59 -17.35
C GLU A 199 -0.15 4.43 -15.95
N PRO A 200 1.08 3.90 -15.82
CA PRO A 200 1.69 3.68 -14.52
C PRO A 200 1.69 4.92 -13.62
N ALA A 201 1.09 4.79 -12.44
CA ALA A 201 0.88 5.81 -11.41
C ALA A 201 -0.21 6.87 -11.71
N VAL A 202 -0.96 6.74 -12.81
CA VAL A 202 -2.13 7.58 -13.12
C VAL A 202 -3.39 6.71 -13.06
N LYS A 203 -4.24 6.97 -12.09
CA LYS A 203 -5.49 6.22 -11.91
C LYS A 203 -6.58 6.69 -12.87
N ASP A 204 -7.31 5.73 -13.41
CA ASP A 204 -8.56 5.95 -14.15
C ASP A 204 -9.67 6.26 -13.15
N VAL A 205 -9.95 7.53 -12.96
CA VAL A 205 -10.88 8.04 -11.94
C VAL A 205 -12.30 7.49 -12.13
N GLU A 206 -12.78 7.44 -13.39
CA GLU A 206 -14.13 6.96 -13.69
C GLU A 206 -14.25 5.45 -13.45
N LYS A 207 -13.24 4.69 -13.82
CA LYS A 207 -13.19 3.25 -13.55
C LYS A 207 -13.16 2.94 -12.05
N LEU A 208 -12.35 3.71 -11.28
CA LEU A 208 -12.33 3.60 -9.81
C LEU A 208 -13.68 3.95 -9.21
N ARG A 209 -14.28 5.07 -9.60
CA ARG A 209 -15.60 5.51 -9.13
C ARG A 209 -16.64 4.43 -9.35
N ALA A 210 -16.76 3.94 -10.58
CA ALA A 210 -17.73 2.91 -10.95
C ALA A 210 -17.55 1.60 -10.15
N PHE A 211 -16.33 1.26 -9.78
CA PHE A 211 -16.04 0.10 -8.95
C PHE A 211 -16.37 0.36 -7.48
N ILE A 212 -15.95 1.49 -6.92
CA ILE A 212 -16.19 1.88 -5.52
C ILE A 212 -17.70 1.95 -5.25
N ASP A 213 -18.47 2.58 -6.14
CA ASP A 213 -19.93 2.72 -6.01
C ASP A 213 -20.64 1.36 -6.00
N LYS A 214 -20.07 0.36 -6.67
CA LYS A 214 -20.64 -0.98 -6.70
C LYS A 214 -20.28 -1.83 -5.48
N ILE A 215 -19.09 -1.66 -4.88
CA ILE A 215 -18.66 -2.48 -3.74
C ILE A 215 -19.17 -1.96 -2.39
N ARG A 216 -19.56 -0.70 -2.31
CA ARG A 216 -20.24 -0.08 -1.16
C ARG A 216 -21.73 -0.35 -1.18
#